data_5a48f45fd9fa7cdb4fc50b334adeb5a0
#
_entry.id   5a48f45fd9fa7cdb4fc50b334adeb5a0
#
_cell.length_a   1.000
_cell.length_b   1.000
_cell.length_c   1.000
_cell.angle_alpha   90.00
_cell.angle_beta   90.00
_cell.angle_gamma   90.00
#
_symmetry.space_group_name_H-M   'P 1'
#
loop_
_entity.id
_entity.type
_entity.pdbx_description
1 polymer ?
#
loop_
_entity_poly.entity_id
_entity_poly.type
_entity_poly.pdbx_seq_one_letter_code
_entity_poly.pdbx_strand_id
1 'polypeptide(L)'
;EVSSEQRVELFKIIEKSLFVFFRMARWQASYQSTVAYNFARELMKGEKSIDDIISALNEKFDNVKKEAVDTFITKVQGLFKNHNGFYSWSDLRYFLFEYEMKLYDETHVQKLSDWNSFTKSEKDKISIEHIFPQSPTKFYWRNQFRDYTNEEYHYLANSLGNLLALSQSVNSALQNDEFEDKKNSNGKRKRGYSNGSHSEVEVSHYADWTP
;
A
#
# COMPACT_ATOMS: atom_id res chain seq x y z
N GLU A 1 1.46 16.36 31.34
CA GLU A 1 2.21 16.29 30.07
C GLU A 1 1.73 15.11 29.25
N VAL A 2 1.70 15.25 27.94
CA VAL A 2 1.34 14.16 27.02
C VAL A 2 2.56 13.25 26.82
N SER A 3 2.41 11.93 27.02
CA SER A 3 3.49 10.97 26.85
C SER A 3 3.89 10.79 25.39
N SER A 4 5.06 10.19 25.14
CA SER A 4 5.50 9.87 23.77
C SER A 4 4.58 8.85 23.13
N GLU A 5 4.10 7.87 23.87
CA GLU A 5 3.17 6.84 23.41
C GLU A 5 1.84 7.44 22.99
N GLN A 6 1.27 8.33 23.82
CA GLN A 6 0.01 9.04 23.51
C GLN A 6 0.14 9.90 22.23
N ARG A 7 1.30 10.55 22.04
CA ARG A 7 1.55 11.31 20.80
C ARG A 7 1.57 10.42 19.57
N VAL A 8 2.23 9.26 19.66
CA VAL A 8 2.30 8.28 18.56
C VAL A 8 0.90 7.78 18.22
N GLU A 9 0.08 7.41 19.21
CA GLU A 9 -1.30 6.96 18.98
C GLU A 9 -2.17 8.04 18.36
N LEU A 10 -2.07 9.27 18.87
CA LEU A 10 -2.78 10.41 18.28
C LEU A 10 -2.40 10.62 16.80
N PHE A 11 -1.10 10.61 16.49
CA PHE A 11 -0.65 10.79 15.11
C PHE A 11 -1.09 9.64 14.21
N LYS A 12 -1.07 8.39 14.69
CA LYS A 12 -1.55 7.22 13.93
C LYS A 12 -3.03 7.39 13.53
N ILE A 13 -3.91 7.75 14.46
CA ILE A 13 -5.34 7.92 14.11
C ILE A 13 -5.58 9.13 13.21
N ILE A 14 -4.83 10.22 13.37
CA ILE A 14 -4.90 11.39 12.47
C ILE A 14 -4.43 10.99 11.07
N GLU A 15 -3.27 10.38 10.93
CA GLU A 15 -2.71 9.93 9.65
C GLU A 15 -3.67 8.99 8.91
N LYS A 16 -4.17 7.97 9.60
CA LYS A 16 -5.16 7.03 9.06
C LYS A 16 -6.43 7.73 8.58
N SER A 17 -6.94 8.68 9.35
CA SER A 17 -8.12 9.47 8.99
C SER A 17 -7.85 10.36 7.77
N LEU A 18 -6.71 11.03 7.73
CA LEU A 18 -6.29 11.86 6.60
C LEU A 18 -6.17 11.04 5.31
N PHE A 19 -5.55 9.87 5.39
CA PHE A 19 -5.41 8.99 4.26
C PHE A 19 -6.77 8.50 3.74
N VAL A 20 -7.59 7.92 4.61
CA VAL A 20 -8.88 7.32 4.21
C VAL A 20 -9.86 8.38 3.71
N PHE A 21 -10.00 9.50 4.42
CA PHE A 21 -11.01 10.51 4.06
C PHE A 21 -10.60 11.40 2.89
N PHE A 22 -9.35 11.87 2.89
CA PHE A 22 -8.94 12.89 1.91
C PHE A 22 -8.17 12.32 0.72
N ARG A 23 -7.40 11.24 0.90
CA ARG A 23 -6.64 10.65 -0.20
C ARG A 23 -7.45 9.56 -0.92
N MET A 24 -8.06 8.65 -0.18
CA MET A 24 -8.89 7.59 -0.78
C MET A 24 -10.27 8.12 -1.20
N ALA A 25 -11.10 8.54 -0.26
CA ALA A 25 -12.46 8.98 -0.52
C ALA A 25 -12.54 10.35 -1.21
N ARG A 26 -11.48 11.17 -1.13
CA ARG A 26 -11.41 12.53 -1.67
C ARG A 26 -12.54 13.43 -1.17
N TRP A 27 -12.85 13.33 0.13
CA TRP A 27 -13.79 14.24 0.77
C TRP A 27 -13.23 15.66 0.84
N GLN A 28 -14.10 16.64 1.05
CA GLN A 28 -13.70 18.05 1.13
C GLN A 28 -12.71 18.28 2.29
N ALA A 29 -11.71 19.13 2.08
CA ALA A 29 -10.68 19.43 3.07
C ALA A 29 -11.23 20.01 4.40
N SER A 30 -12.44 20.57 4.39
CA SER A 30 -13.15 21.04 5.58
C SER A 30 -13.84 19.93 6.38
N TYR A 31 -13.88 18.70 5.87
CA TYR A 31 -14.53 17.59 6.56
C TYR A 31 -13.95 17.41 7.97
N GLN A 32 -14.82 17.44 8.96
CA GLN A 32 -14.49 17.34 10.39
C GLN A 32 -13.56 18.45 10.94
N SER A 33 -13.27 19.53 10.21
CA SER A 33 -12.41 20.62 10.72
C SER A 33 -12.93 21.21 12.04
N THR A 34 -14.24 21.46 12.16
CA THR A 34 -14.87 21.92 13.41
C THR A 34 -14.63 21.00 14.58
N VAL A 35 -14.66 19.66 14.34
CA VAL A 35 -14.38 18.66 15.36
C VAL A 35 -12.93 18.75 15.84
N ALA A 36 -11.98 18.86 14.91
CA ALA A 36 -10.57 19.02 15.23
C ALA A 36 -10.29 20.28 16.06
N TYR A 37 -10.89 21.43 15.67
CA TYR A 37 -10.79 22.66 16.44
C TYR A 37 -11.41 22.57 17.85
N ASN A 38 -12.54 21.89 17.98
CA ASN A 38 -13.18 21.69 19.28
C ASN A 38 -12.30 20.80 20.18
N PHE A 39 -11.74 19.70 19.68
CA PHE A 39 -10.84 18.83 20.45
C PHE A 39 -9.58 19.60 20.90
N ALA A 40 -8.97 20.39 20.01
CA ALA A 40 -7.82 21.22 20.39
C ALA A 40 -8.18 22.19 21.51
N ARG A 41 -9.34 22.86 21.44
CA ARG A 41 -9.81 23.78 22.46
C ARG A 41 -10.10 23.08 23.79
N GLU A 42 -10.77 21.94 23.76
CA GLU A 42 -11.14 21.15 24.95
C GLU A 42 -9.86 20.63 25.66
N LEU A 43 -8.86 20.19 24.89
CA LEU A 43 -7.56 19.80 25.43
C LEU A 43 -6.84 20.99 26.08
N MET A 44 -6.80 22.16 25.40
CA MET A 44 -6.14 23.36 25.94
C MET A 44 -6.79 23.86 27.25
N LYS A 45 -8.10 23.67 27.41
CA LYS A 45 -8.83 24.04 28.61
C LYS A 45 -8.78 22.97 29.73
N GLY A 46 -8.24 21.78 29.45
CA GLY A 46 -8.26 20.65 30.38
C GLY A 46 -9.66 20.03 30.53
N GLU A 47 -10.57 20.30 29.61
CA GLU A 47 -11.93 19.74 29.59
C GLU A 47 -11.93 18.27 29.14
N LYS A 48 -10.92 17.87 28.32
CA LYS A 48 -10.67 16.49 27.90
C LYS A 48 -9.19 16.14 28.03
N SER A 49 -8.93 14.90 28.34
CA SER A 49 -7.60 14.31 28.26
C SER A 49 -7.25 13.97 26.80
N ILE A 50 -5.97 13.70 26.55
CA ILE A 50 -5.50 13.21 25.24
C ILE A 50 -6.13 11.84 24.91
N ASP A 51 -6.31 10.96 25.90
CA ASP A 51 -6.91 9.63 25.73
C ASP A 51 -8.40 9.72 25.34
N ASP A 52 -9.14 10.68 25.92
CA ASP A 52 -10.52 10.95 25.51
C ASP A 52 -10.59 11.40 24.04
N ILE A 53 -9.63 12.20 23.60
CA ILE A 53 -9.56 12.67 22.19
C ILE A 53 -9.21 11.53 21.26
N ILE A 54 -8.21 10.70 21.59
CA ILE A 54 -7.83 9.52 20.81
C ILE A 54 -9.02 8.58 20.68
N SER A 55 -9.72 8.29 21.77
CA SER A 55 -10.92 7.45 21.79
C SER A 55 -12.02 8.00 20.89
N ALA A 56 -12.31 9.30 21.00
CA ALA A 56 -13.34 9.96 20.19
C ALA A 56 -12.98 10.01 18.69
N LEU A 57 -11.69 10.15 18.34
CA LEU A 57 -11.22 10.11 16.95
C LEU A 57 -11.36 8.69 16.37
N ASN A 58 -11.00 7.64 17.13
CA ASN A 58 -11.18 6.26 16.71
C ASN A 58 -12.67 5.92 16.50
N GLU A 59 -13.55 6.29 17.41
CA GLU A 59 -15.00 6.11 17.26
C GLU A 59 -15.53 6.79 16.00
N LYS A 60 -15.14 8.06 15.78
CA LYS A 60 -15.53 8.80 14.56
C LYS A 60 -15.02 8.14 13.28
N PHE A 61 -13.78 7.66 13.29
CA PHE A 61 -13.21 6.94 12.17
C PHE A 61 -14.01 5.67 11.87
N ASP A 62 -14.27 4.86 12.90
CA ASP A 62 -14.99 3.59 12.77
C ASP A 62 -16.42 3.76 12.24
N ASN A 63 -17.10 4.83 12.64
CA ASN A 63 -18.45 5.14 12.19
C ASN A 63 -18.55 5.49 10.70
N VAL A 64 -17.48 6.02 10.09
CA VAL A 64 -17.51 6.51 8.70
C VAL A 64 -16.55 5.81 7.75
N LYS A 65 -15.63 4.97 8.24
CA LYS A 65 -14.63 4.28 7.42
C LYS A 65 -15.24 3.47 6.27
N LYS A 66 -16.38 2.82 6.53
CA LYS A 66 -17.07 2.02 5.50
C LYS A 66 -17.53 2.89 4.33
N GLU A 67 -18.18 4.01 4.59
CA GLU A 67 -18.62 4.95 3.56
C GLU A 67 -17.43 5.50 2.76
N ALA A 68 -16.33 5.81 3.44
CA ALA A 68 -15.12 6.29 2.77
C ALA A 68 -14.51 5.22 1.85
N VAL A 69 -14.46 3.96 2.28
CA VAL A 69 -13.98 2.83 1.47
C VAL A 69 -14.91 2.57 0.29
N ASP A 70 -16.23 2.55 0.48
CA ASP A 70 -17.21 2.37 -0.60
C ASP A 70 -17.09 3.50 -1.65
N THR A 71 -16.86 4.74 -1.18
CA THR A 71 -16.57 5.89 -2.07
C THR A 71 -15.28 5.67 -2.86
N PHE A 72 -14.23 5.19 -2.24
CA PHE A 72 -12.97 4.89 -2.90
C PHE A 72 -13.14 3.80 -3.97
N ILE A 73 -13.81 2.69 -3.64
CA ILE A 73 -14.07 1.59 -4.59
C ILE A 73 -14.78 2.10 -5.84
N THR A 74 -15.78 2.98 -5.68
CA THR A 74 -16.47 3.60 -6.81
C THR A 74 -15.54 4.45 -7.67
N LYS A 75 -14.60 5.18 -7.06
CA LYS A 75 -13.64 6.04 -7.77
C LYS A 75 -12.54 5.24 -8.47
N VAL A 76 -12.12 4.13 -7.90
CA VAL A 76 -11.10 3.23 -8.48
C VAL A 76 -11.49 2.74 -9.87
N GLN A 77 -12.76 2.51 -10.13
CA GLN A 77 -13.23 2.12 -11.48
C GLN A 77 -12.80 3.11 -12.57
N GLY A 78 -12.68 4.40 -12.24
CA GLY A 78 -12.18 5.42 -13.16
C GLY A 78 -10.69 5.26 -13.51
N LEU A 79 -9.89 4.70 -12.60
CA LEU A 79 -8.47 4.45 -12.85
C LEU A 79 -8.27 3.39 -13.95
N PHE A 80 -9.15 2.39 -14.02
CA PHE A 80 -9.09 1.34 -15.04
C PHE A 80 -9.63 1.81 -16.40
N LYS A 81 -10.60 2.72 -16.43
CA LYS A 81 -11.17 3.24 -17.67
C LYS A 81 -10.22 4.16 -18.45
N ASN A 82 -9.49 5.01 -17.75
CA ASN A 82 -8.74 6.12 -18.35
C ASN A 82 -7.23 6.06 -18.09
N HIS A 83 -6.77 5.17 -17.21
CA HIS A 83 -5.39 5.10 -16.71
C HIS A 83 -4.97 3.65 -16.48
N ASN A 84 -3.73 3.45 -16.04
CA ASN A 84 -3.16 2.14 -15.74
C ASN A 84 -3.60 1.60 -14.36
N GLY A 85 -4.90 1.58 -14.07
CA GLY A 85 -5.44 1.04 -12.84
C GLY A 85 -4.74 1.55 -11.58
N PHE A 86 -4.52 0.68 -10.60
CA PHE A 86 -3.81 1.05 -9.36
C PHE A 86 -2.36 1.48 -9.60
N TYR A 87 -1.71 1.03 -10.67
CA TYR A 87 -0.34 1.47 -10.97
C TYR A 87 -0.24 2.99 -11.20
N SER A 88 -1.29 3.64 -11.67
CA SER A 88 -1.38 5.11 -11.81
C SER A 88 -1.95 5.82 -10.58
N TRP A 89 -2.32 5.11 -9.53
CA TRP A 89 -2.82 5.72 -8.31
C TRP A 89 -1.70 6.45 -7.55
N SER A 90 -1.88 7.73 -7.35
CA SER A 90 -0.85 8.60 -6.74
C SER A 90 -0.42 8.17 -5.32
N ASP A 91 -1.29 7.47 -4.61
CA ASP A 91 -1.05 7.06 -3.23
C ASP A 91 -0.63 5.57 -3.10
N LEU A 92 -0.42 4.88 -4.23
CA LEU A 92 -0.02 3.48 -4.25
C LEU A 92 1.21 3.19 -3.38
N ARG A 93 2.25 4.03 -3.47
CA ARG A 93 3.50 3.84 -2.70
C ARG A 93 3.26 3.92 -1.20
N TYR A 94 2.44 4.87 -0.76
CA TYR A 94 2.07 5.01 0.64
C TYR A 94 1.26 3.79 1.10
N PHE A 95 0.30 3.35 0.31
CA PHE A 95 -0.49 2.16 0.61
C PHE A 95 0.38 0.90 0.76
N LEU A 96 1.32 0.67 -0.17
CA LEU A 96 2.23 -0.48 -0.11
C LEU A 96 3.21 -0.38 1.07
N PHE A 97 3.62 0.83 1.44
CA PHE A 97 4.42 1.04 2.65
C PHE A 97 3.64 0.68 3.92
N GLU A 98 2.40 1.13 4.05
CA GLU A 98 1.55 0.80 5.20
C GLU A 98 1.26 -0.71 5.27
N TYR A 99 1.10 -1.36 4.11
CA TYR A 99 0.96 -2.81 4.05
C TYR A 99 2.22 -3.53 4.55
N GLU A 100 3.40 -3.08 4.14
CA GLU A 100 4.68 -3.60 4.62
C GLU A 100 4.83 -3.42 6.14
N MET A 101 4.42 -2.26 6.67
CA MET A 101 4.44 -2.00 8.11
C MET A 101 3.48 -2.92 8.89
N LYS A 102 2.31 -3.20 8.36
CA LYS A 102 1.36 -4.15 8.94
C LYS A 102 1.98 -5.55 9.02
N LEU A 103 2.57 -6.04 7.94
CA LEU A 103 3.23 -7.36 7.93
C LEU A 103 4.41 -7.41 8.92
N TYR A 104 5.18 -6.33 9.04
CA TYR A 104 6.23 -6.21 10.04
C TYR A 104 5.68 -6.34 11.48
N ASP A 105 4.60 -5.63 11.79
CA ASP A 105 3.99 -5.67 13.12
C ASP A 105 3.43 -7.06 13.45
N GLU A 106 2.93 -7.80 12.46
CA GLU A 106 2.42 -9.15 12.61
C GLU A 106 3.52 -10.19 12.79
N THR A 107 4.66 -10.03 12.14
CA THR A 107 5.75 -11.04 12.14
C THR A 107 6.81 -10.78 13.20
N HIS A 108 6.93 -9.55 13.73
CA HIS A 108 7.97 -9.11 14.64
C HIS A 108 9.42 -9.35 14.15
N VAL A 109 9.60 -9.51 12.85
CA VAL A 109 10.91 -9.68 12.22
C VAL A 109 11.52 -8.28 11.97
N GLN A 110 12.85 -8.19 11.84
CA GLN A 110 13.55 -6.93 11.62
C GLN A 110 12.97 -6.14 10.44
N LYS A 111 12.71 -4.86 10.65
CA LYS A 111 12.23 -3.95 9.62
C LYS A 111 13.26 -3.79 8.51
N LEU A 112 12.86 -4.13 7.28
CA LEU A 112 13.74 -4.08 6.10
C LEU A 112 13.60 -2.78 5.30
N SER A 113 12.52 -2.01 5.51
CA SER A 113 12.23 -0.78 4.76
C SER A 113 11.77 0.34 5.67
N ASP A 114 12.15 1.57 5.33
CA ASP A 114 11.62 2.79 5.95
C ASP A 114 10.95 3.67 4.89
N TRP A 115 10.14 4.64 5.32
CA TRP A 115 9.44 5.55 4.43
C TRP A 115 10.39 6.31 3.49
N ASN A 116 11.58 6.68 3.95
CA ASN A 116 12.55 7.37 3.12
C ASN A 116 12.96 6.54 1.91
N SER A 117 13.07 5.21 2.06
CA SER A 117 13.35 4.29 0.96
C SER A 117 12.29 4.32 -0.14
N PHE A 118 11.02 4.52 0.24
CA PHE A 118 9.89 4.65 -0.70
C PHE A 118 9.85 5.98 -1.44
N THR A 119 10.47 7.03 -0.88
CA THR A 119 10.44 8.38 -1.44
C THR A 119 11.74 8.80 -2.12
N LYS A 120 12.85 8.10 -1.89
CA LYS A 120 14.17 8.44 -2.45
C LYS A 120 14.17 8.47 -3.98
N SER A 121 14.90 9.43 -4.53
CA SER A 121 15.18 9.55 -5.96
C SER A 121 16.50 8.90 -6.40
N GLU A 122 17.26 8.29 -5.48
CA GLU A 122 18.59 7.73 -5.69
C GLU A 122 18.55 6.29 -6.23
N LYS A 123 19.74 5.74 -6.58
CA LYS A 123 19.92 4.46 -7.29
C LYS A 123 19.24 3.23 -6.69
N ASP A 124 18.94 3.22 -5.37
CA ASP A 124 18.25 2.13 -4.66
C ASP A 124 16.85 2.50 -4.18
N LYS A 125 16.17 3.39 -4.90
CA LYS A 125 14.77 3.69 -4.61
C LYS A 125 13.89 2.45 -4.78
N ILE A 126 12.81 2.41 -4.00
CA ILE A 126 11.74 1.44 -4.21
C ILE A 126 11.03 1.74 -5.53
N SER A 127 10.86 0.73 -6.35
CA SER A 127 10.06 0.72 -7.57
C SER A 127 8.85 -0.18 -7.41
N ILE A 128 7.85 -0.02 -8.26
CA ILE A 128 6.69 -0.89 -8.28
C ILE A 128 6.91 -1.98 -9.32
N GLU A 129 6.90 -3.21 -8.86
CA GLU A 129 6.96 -4.42 -9.66
C GLU A 129 5.55 -4.85 -10.05
N HIS A 130 5.41 -5.39 -11.26
CA HIS A 130 4.27 -6.16 -11.70
C HIS A 130 4.65 -7.64 -11.61
N ILE A 131 4.09 -8.37 -10.64
CA ILE A 131 4.37 -9.80 -10.46
C ILE A 131 4.03 -10.56 -11.75
N PHE A 132 2.80 -10.42 -12.24
CA PHE A 132 2.42 -10.70 -13.62
C PHE A 132 2.80 -9.50 -14.51
N PRO A 133 3.72 -9.65 -15.48
CA PRO A 133 4.25 -8.54 -16.25
C PRO A 133 3.19 -7.79 -17.08
N GLN A 134 3.31 -6.48 -17.21
CA GLN A 134 2.45 -5.67 -18.10
C GLN A 134 2.52 -6.11 -19.58
N SER A 135 3.67 -6.60 -20.01
CA SER A 135 3.90 -7.07 -21.38
C SER A 135 4.57 -8.44 -21.36
N PRO A 136 3.78 -9.53 -21.14
CA PRO A 136 4.32 -10.87 -20.98
C PRO A 136 4.91 -11.39 -22.28
N THR A 137 6.23 -11.62 -22.31
CA THR A 137 6.95 -12.15 -23.47
C THR A 137 7.22 -13.65 -23.37
N LYS A 138 7.36 -14.19 -22.15
CA LYS A 138 7.61 -15.62 -21.94
C LYS A 138 6.35 -16.46 -22.16
N PHE A 139 6.53 -17.66 -22.68
CA PHE A 139 5.46 -18.64 -22.91
C PHE A 139 4.72 -18.98 -21.62
N TYR A 140 5.42 -19.09 -20.50
CA TYR A 140 4.84 -19.32 -19.17
C TYR A 140 3.68 -18.38 -18.89
N TRP A 141 3.91 -17.05 -18.91
CA TRP A 141 2.88 -16.06 -18.64
C TRP A 141 1.76 -16.08 -19.68
N ARG A 142 2.09 -16.21 -20.97
CA ARG A 142 1.08 -16.28 -22.03
C ARG A 142 0.20 -17.52 -21.92
N ASN A 143 0.75 -18.65 -21.44
CA ASN A 143 -0.02 -19.86 -21.23
C ASN A 143 -0.93 -19.77 -20.00
N GLN A 144 -0.44 -19.21 -18.89
CA GLN A 144 -1.22 -19.00 -17.66
C GLN A 144 -2.47 -18.13 -17.89
N PHE A 145 -2.35 -17.14 -18.76
CA PHE A 145 -3.39 -16.15 -19.02
C PHE A 145 -4.00 -16.28 -20.44
N ARG A 146 -3.84 -17.41 -21.09
CA ARG A 146 -4.25 -17.63 -22.50
C ARG A 146 -5.73 -17.40 -22.79
N ASP A 147 -6.58 -17.61 -21.79
CA ASP A 147 -8.04 -17.53 -21.92
C ASP A 147 -8.59 -16.12 -21.60
N TYR A 148 -7.68 -15.18 -21.31
CA TYR A 148 -8.04 -13.79 -20.97
C TYR A 148 -7.89 -12.87 -22.19
N THR A 149 -8.81 -11.93 -22.33
CA THR A 149 -8.76 -10.86 -23.33
C THR A 149 -7.65 -9.83 -22.99
N ASN A 150 -7.28 -9.00 -23.95
CA ASN A 150 -6.30 -7.92 -23.71
C ASN A 150 -6.78 -6.92 -22.65
N GLU A 151 -8.07 -6.67 -22.54
CA GLU A 151 -8.66 -5.79 -21.53
C GLU A 151 -8.53 -6.40 -20.13
N GLU A 152 -8.84 -7.69 -19.98
CA GLU A 152 -8.67 -8.43 -18.74
C GLU A 152 -7.20 -8.53 -18.34
N TYR A 153 -6.29 -8.74 -19.30
CA TYR A 153 -4.83 -8.67 -19.05
C TYR A 153 -4.43 -7.33 -18.46
N HIS A 154 -4.90 -6.24 -19.07
CA HIS A 154 -4.61 -4.89 -18.58
C HIS A 154 -5.17 -4.68 -17.17
N TYR A 155 -6.39 -5.13 -16.93
CA TYR A 155 -7.01 -5.07 -15.60
C TYR A 155 -6.22 -5.86 -14.56
N LEU A 156 -5.89 -7.12 -14.83
CA LEU A 156 -5.16 -7.99 -13.92
C LEU A 156 -3.75 -7.48 -13.63
N ALA A 157 -3.02 -7.06 -14.67
CA ALA A 157 -1.67 -6.53 -14.52
C ALA A 157 -1.60 -5.30 -13.60
N ASN A 158 -2.62 -4.44 -13.66
CA ASN A 158 -2.66 -3.20 -12.88
C ASN A 158 -3.57 -3.27 -11.64
N SER A 159 -4.04 -4.46 -11.28
CA SER A 159 -4.76 -4.70 -10.03
C SER A 159 -3.83 -4.61 -8.82
N LEU A 160 -4.36 -4.17 -7.67
CA LEU A 160 -3.56 -3.93 -6.47
C LEU A 160 -2.78 -5.19 -6.02
N GLY A 161 -3.41 -6.37 -6.09
CA GLY A 161 -2.79 -7.64 -5.72
C GLY A 161 -1.60 -8.05 -6.60
N ASN A 162 -1.46 -7.46 -7.80
CA ASN A 162 -0.33 -7.73 -8.68
C ASN A 162 0.83 -6.73 -8.54
N LEU A 163 0.71 -5.75 -7.65
CA LEU A 163 1.69 -4.67 -7.49
C LEU A 163 2.49 -4.85 -6.20
N LEU A 164 3.80 -4.89 -6.32
CA LEU A 164 4.72 -5.14 -5.22
C LEU A 164 5.79 -4.04 -5.16
N ALA A 165 6.07 -3.54 -3.96
CA ALA A 165 7.11 -2.55 -3.75
C ALA A 165 8.45 -3.23 -3.45
N LEU A 166 9.44 -3.04 -4.32
CA LEU A 166 10.78 -3.58 -4.10
C LEU A 166 11.89 -2.70 -4.67
N SER A 167 13.15 -2.99 -4.33
CA SER A 167 14.27 -2.17 -4.81
C SER A 167 14.37 -2.18 -6.33
N GLN A 168 14.70 -1.03 -6.92
CA GLN A 168 14.79 -0.88 -8.37
C GLN A 168 15.80 -1.84 -9.02
N SER A 169 16.90 -2.12 -8.35
CA SER A 169 17.92 -3.05 -8.86
C SER A 169 17.37 -4.48 -8.99
N VAL A 170 16.58 -4.92 -8.03
CA VAL A 170 15.92 -6.23 -8.05
C VAL A 170 14.83 -6.26 -9.11
N ASN A 171 13.94 -5.27 -9.14
CA ASN A 171 12.88 -5.15 -10.14
C ASN A 171 13.45 -5.20 -11.57
N SER A 172 14.50 -4.43 -11.85
CA SER A 172 15.16 -4.42 -13.15
C SER A 172 15.78 -5.78 -13.53
N ALA A 173 16.11 -6.61 -12.55
CA ALA A 173 16.66 -7.96 -12.78
C ALA A 173 15.57 -9.03 -12.96
N LEU A 174 14.38 -8.82 -12.41
CA LEU A 174 13.26 -9.77 -12.48
C LEU A 174 12.55 -9.74 -13.85
N GLN A 175 12.26 -8.56 -14.36
CA GLN A 175 11.61 -8.33 -15.66
C GLN A 175 10.44 -9.29 -15.95
N ASN A 176 10.54 -10.07 -17.02
CA ASN A 176 9.57 -11.07 -17.47
C ASN A 176 9.85 -12.49 -16.95
N ASP A 177 10.70 -12.67 -15.94
CA ASP A 177 10.99 -13.99 -15.40
C ASP A 177 9.73 -14.71 -14.93
N GLU A 178 9.71 -16.03 -15.04
CA GLU A 178 8.62 -16.88 -14.56
C GLU A 178 8.47 -16.72 -13.05
N PHE A 179 7.30 -17.01 -12.52
CA PHE A 179 7.02 -16.73 -11.10
C PHE A 179 8.00 -17.46 -10.16
N GLU A 180 8.31 -18.73 -10.45
CA GLU A 180 9.29 -19.49 -9.66
C GLU A 180 10.70 -18.87 -9.71
N ASP A 181 11.10 -18.38 -10.88
CA ASP A 181 12.37 -17.65 -11.02
C ASP A 181 12.38 -16.32 -10.26
N LYS A 182 11.23 -15.63 -10.17
CA LYS A 182 11.11 -14.39 -9.40
C LYS A 182 11.22 -14.64 -7.89
N LYS A 183 10.74 -15.78 -7.40
CA LYS A 183 10.83 -16.15 -5.98
C LYS A 183 12.27 -16.38 -5.53
N ASN A 184 13.08 -17.02 -6.37
CA ASN A 184 14.39 -17.51 -5.99
C ASN A 184 15.55 -16.79 -6.70
N SER A 185 16.74 -16.81 -6.08
CA SER A 185 17.97 -16.41 -6.76
C SER A 185 18.32 -17.42 -7.87
N ASN A 186 18.64 -16.95 -9.06
CA ASN A 186 18.96 -17.80 -10.21
C ASN A 186 20.43 -17.69 -10.68
N GLY A 187 21.32 -17.24 -9.81
CA GLY A 187 22.75 -17.05 -10.12
C GLY A 187 23.07 -15.78 -10.94
N LYS A 188 22.10 -15.20 -11.64
CA LYS A 188 22.25 -13.93 -12.38
C LYS A 188 21.93 -12.71 -11.52
N ARG A 189 21.17 -12.88 -10.46
CA ARG A 189 20.80 -11.88 -9.49
C ARG A 189 21.06 -12.35 -8.06
N LYS A 190 21.29 -11.40 -7.17
CA LYS A 190 21.68 -11.68 -5.78
C LYS A 190 20.54 -12.23 -4.92
N ARG A 191 19.26 -11.92 -5.24
CA ARG A 191 18.09 -12.37 -4.48
C ARG A 191 16.82 -12.45 -5.33
N GLY A 192 15.84 -13.22 -4.89
CA GLY A 192 14.45 -13.19 -5.32
C GLY A 192 13.54 -12.67 -4.17
N TYR A 193 12.21 -12.86 -4.33
CA TYR A 193 11.23 -12.44 -3.33
C TYR A 193 11.44 -13.11 -1.97
N SER A 194 11.83 -14.38 -1.93
CA SER A 194 12.03 -15.15 -0.69
C SER A 194 13.09 -14.58 0.26
N ASN A 195 13.91 -13.66 -0.21
CA ASN A 195 14.93 -12.97 0.58
C ASN A 195 14.73 -11.44 0.57
N GLY A 196 13.48 -11.00 0.37
CA GLY A 196 13.10 -9.60 0.24
C GLY A 196 12.49 -9.01 1.51
N SER A 197 11.66 -8.00 1.30
CA SER A 197 10.80 -7.39 2.31
C SER A 197 9.69 -8.35 2.76
N HIS A 198 8.90 -7.97 3.76
CA HIS A 198 7.80 -8.84 4.25
C HIS A 198 6.77 -9.16 3.17
N SER A 199 6.38 -8.16 2.37
CA SER A 199 5.45 -8.36 1.27
C SER A 199 6.04 -9.20 0.13
N GLU A 200 7.34 -9.09 -0.16
CA GLU A 200 8.03 -9.98 -1.10
C GLU A 200 8.04 -11.44 -0.61
N VAL A 201 8.37 -11.65 0.67
CA VAL A 201 8.37 -12.97 1.31
C VAL A 201 6.97 -13.57 1.32
N GLU A 202 5.94 -12.79 1.65
CA GLU A 202 4.54 -13.24 1.59
C GLU A 202 4.18 -13.75 0.19
N VAL A 203 4.48 -12.96 -0.85
CA VAL A 203 4.26 -13.37 -2.25
C VAL A 203 5.02 -14.64 -2.60
N SER A 204 6.23 -14.84 -2.08
CA SER A 204 7.04 -16.03 -2.36
C SER A 204 6.43 -17.34 -1.84
N HIS A 205 5.51 -17.29 -0.90
CA HIS A 205 4.84 -18.47 -0.34
C HIS A 205 3.76 -19.06 -1.26
N TYR A 206 3.30 -18.32 -2.26
CA TYR A 206 2.35 -18.87 -3.24
C TYR A 206 3.05 -19.87 -4.17
N ALA A 207 2.38 -20.98 -4.46
CA ALA A 207 2.92 -22.00 -5.35
C ALA A 207 3.00 -21.49 -6.80
N ASP A 208 2.00 -20.73 -7.24
CA ASP A 208 1.89 -20.17 -8.58
C ASP A 208 1.21 -18.80 -8.53
N TRP A 209 1.33 -18.01 -9.59
CA TRP A 209 0.70 -16.71 -9.72
C TRP A 209 -0.32 -16.74 -10.86
N THR A 210 -1.57 -16.97 -10.47
CA THR A 210 -2.71 -17.11 -11.39
C THR A 210 -3.79 -16.09 -11.05
N PRO A 211 -4.68 -15.76 -12.00
CA PRO A 211 -5.84 -14.90 -11.76
C PRO A 211 -6.75 -15.38 -10.63
#